data_c803a29ffd91a4fd9fb14723253a3cdd
#
_entry.id   c803a29ffd91a4fd9fb14723253a3cdd
#
_cell.length_a   1.000
_cell.length_b   1.000
_cell.length_c   1.000
_cell.angle_alpha   90.00
_cell.angle_beta   90.00
_cell.angle_gamma   90.00
#
_symmetry.space_group_name_H-M   'P 1'
#
loop_
_entity.id
_entity.type
_entity.pdbx_description
1 polymer ?
#
loop_
_entity_poly.entity_id
_entity_poly.type
_entity_poly.pdbx_seq_one_letter_code
_entity_poly.pdbx_strand_id
1 'polypeptide(L)'
;MNAFDVLGDPVRRRILELLADGEQSAGQISAVVQAEFGISQPAVSQHLQVLRDSGFATVRPEGTRRLYAVDPAPLREIDRWLEQYRRLWTPRLDALATEIARGKRERRLKGTPPESPSSRKDGEHENRADERLRR
;
A
#
# COMPACT_ATOMS: atom_id res chain seq x y z
N MET A 1 4.20 -23.69 -13.07
CA MET A 1 3.99 -23.32 -11.66
C MET A 1 3.01 -22.18 -11.63
N ASN A 2 1.90 -22.32 -10.92
CA ASN A 2 0.90 -21.27 -10.84
C ASN A 2 1.24 -20.25 -9.76
N ALA A 3 0.47 -19.16 -9.69
CA ALA A 3 0.73 -18.07 -8.75
C ALA A 3 0.75 -18.54 -7.28
N PHE A 4 -0.13 -19.46 -6.92
CA PHE A 4 -0.17 -19.97 -5.55
C PHE A 4 1.03 -20.84 -5.21
N ASP A 5 1.51 -21.61 -6.16
CA ASP A 5 2.73 -22.40 -5.96
C ASP A 5 3.93 -21.50 -5.69
N VAL A 6 4.03 -20.40 -6.41
CA VAL A 6 5.11 -19.44 -6.22
C VAL A 6 5.05 -18.85 -4.81
N LEU A 7 3.88 -18.42 -4.38
CA LEU A 7 3.70 -17.82 -3.05
C LEU A 7 3.71 -18.86 -1.92
N GLY A 8 3.66 -20.13 -2.25
CA GLY A 8 3.75 -21.19 -1.24
C GLY A 8 5.11 -21.26 -0.55
N ASP A 9 6.15 -20.69 -1.13
CA ASP A 9 7.50 -20.71 -0.58
C ASP A 9 7.78 -19.43 0.22
N PRO A 10 8.20 -19.56 1.50
CA PRO A 10 8.45 -18.39 2.34
C PRO A 10 9.61 -17.52 1.86
N VAL A 11 10.62 -18.09 1.23
CA VAL A 11 11.75 -17.33 0.69
C VAL A 11 11.27 -16.45 -0.46
N ARG A 12 10.47 -16.98 -1.36
CA ARG A 12 9.94 -16.19 -2.47
C ARG A 12 9.01 -15.09 -2.00
N ARG A 13 8.17 -15.35 -1.00
CA ARG A 13 7.36 -14.29 -0.39
C ARG A 13 8.23 -13.19 0.20
N ARG A 14 9.31 -13.57 0.89
CA ARG A 14 10.22 -12.57 1.48
C ARG A 14 10.89 -11.70 0.43
N ILE A 15 11.30 -12.30 -0.68
CA ILE A 15 11.89 -11.55 -1.80
C ILE A 15 10.89 -10.53 -2.34
N LEU A 16 9.64 -10.94 -2.53
CA LEU A 16 8.60 -10.02 -3.00
C LEU A 16 8.35 -8.89 -2.01
N GLU A 17 8.41 -9.16 -0.72
CA GLU A 17 8.29 -8.13 0.31
C GLU A 17 9.43 -7.12 0.23
N LEU A 18 10.66 -7.59 0.01
CA LEU A 18 11.81 -6.71 -0.17
C LEU A 18 11.65 -5.81 -1.40
N LEU A 19 11.05 -6.34 -2.46
CA LEU A 19 10.85 -5.60 -3.71
C LEU A 19 9.63 -4.68 -3.66
N ALA A 20 8.76 -4.83 -2.67
CA ALA A 20 7.55 -4.01 -2.56
C ALA A 20 7.87 -2.52 -2.39
N ASP A 21 9.00 -2.20 -1.79
CA ASP A 21 9.42 -0.82 -1.55
C ASP A 21 10.23 -0.22 -2.71
N GLY A 22 10.53 -1.00 -3.72
CA GLY A 22 11.25 -0.54 -4.89
C GLY A 22 12.25 -1.56 -5.42
N GLU A 23 12.92 -1.22 -6.51
CA GLU A 23 13.91 -2.06 -7.13
C GLU A 23 15.07 -2.37 -6.20
N GLN A 24 15.59 -3.60 -6.28
CA GLN A 24 16.80 -4.00 -5.57
C GLN A 24 17.68 -4.87 -6.45
N SER A 25 18.99 -4.77 -6.23
CA SER A 25 19.94 -5.62 -6.96
C SER A 25 19.90 -7.05 -6.43
N ALA A 26 20.30 -7.99 -7.27
CA ALA A 26 20.43 -9.39 -6.88
C ALA A 26 21.33 -9.54 -5.63
N GLY A 27 22.40 -8.76 -5.56
CA GLY A 27 23.30 -8.77 -4.41
C GLY A 27 22.64 -8.31 -3.12
N GLN A 28 21.84 -7.25 -3.18
CA GLN A 28 21.11 -6.74 -2.02
C GLN A 28 20.09 -7.77 -1.53
N ILE A 29 19.33 -8.36 -2.45
CA ILE A 29 18.37 -9.40 -2.12
C ILE A 29 19.06 -10.60 -1.48
N SER A 30 20.16 -11.06 -2.11
CA SER A 30 20.91 -12.23 -1.66
C SER A 30 21.46 -12.03 -0.25
N ALA A 31 22.01 -10.86 0.05
CA ALA A 31 22.55 -10.57 1.37
C ALA A 31 21.50 -10.70 2.47
N VAL A 32 20.32 -10.15 2.26
CA VAL A 32 19.24 -10.21 3.25
C VAL A 32 18.71 -11.63 3.40
N VAL A 33 18.42 -12.30 2.29
CA VAL A 33 17.79 -13.62 2.29
C VAL A 33 18.74 -14.68 2.85
N GLN A 34 20.01 -14.63 2.51
CA GLN A 34 20.99 -15.56 3.08
C GLN A 34 21.10 -15.40 4.59
N ALA A 35 21.11 -14.15 5.07
CA ALA A 35 21.18 -13.88 6.49
C ALA A 35 19.93 -14.36 7.25
N GLU A 36 18.77 -14.17 6.68
CA GLU A 36 17.50 -14.54 7.34
C GLU A 36 17.19 -16.03 7.29
N PHE A 37 17.49 -16.69 6.18
CA PHE A 37 17.08 -18.09 5.95
C PHE A 37 18.21 -19.10 6.01
N GLY A 38 19.45 -18.64 6.05
CA GLY A 38 20.59 -19.54 6.10
C GLY A 38 20.79 -20.39 4.84
N ILE A 39 20.35 -19.90 3.69
CA ILE A 39 20.48 -20.60 2.41
C ILE A 39 21.65 -20.05 1.60
N SER A 40 22.10 -20.81 0.61
CA SER A 40 23.20 -20.42 -0.24
C SER A 40 22.80 -19.39 -1.29
N GLN A 41 23.81 -18.71 -1.86
CA GLN A 41 23.55 -17.78 -2.97
C GLN A 41 22.93 -18.49 -4.19
N PRO A 42 23.39 -19.68 -4.61
CA PRO A 42 22.70 -20.39 -5.68
C PRO A 42 21.24 -20.69 -5.40
N ALA A 43 20.90 -20.97 -4.15
CA ALA A 43 19.50 -21.18 -3.77
C ALA A 43 18.69 -19.90 -3.93
N VAL A 44 19.23 -18.75 -3.51
CA VAL A 44 18.57 -17.46 -3.73
C VAL A 44 18.37 -17.21 -5.23
N SER A 45 19.41 -17.48 -6.02
CA SER A 45 19.33 -17.30 -7.48
C SER A 45 18.24 -18.16 -8.11
N GLN A 46 18.03 -19.37 -7.62
CA GLN A 46 16.95 -20.23 -8.09
C GLN A 46 15.57 -19.65 -7.76
N HIS A 47 15.41 -19.11 -6.56
CA HIS A 47 14.16 -18.44 -6.19
C HIS A 47 13.89 -17.21 -7.04
N LEU A 48 14.90 -16.41 -7.32
CA LEU A 48 14.78 -15.28 -8.22
C LEU A 48 14.39 -15.72 -9.63
N GLN A 49 14.96 -16.82 -10.10
CA GLN A 49 14.63 -17.36 -11.42
C GLN A 49 13.15 -17.79 -11.48
N VAL A 50 12.66 -18.46 -10.45
CA VAL A 50 11.24 -18.87 -10.38
C VAL A 50 10.33 -17.62 -10.40
N LEU A 51 10.65 -16.60 -9.62
CA LEU A 51 9.86 -15.36 -9.60
C LEU A 51 9.83 -14.69 -10.97
N ARG A 52 10.95 -14.68 -11.64
CA ARG A 52 11.07 -14.11 -12.98
C ARG A 52 10.29 -14.92 -14.01
N ASP A 53 10.48 -16.26 -14.03
CA ASP A 53 9.84 -17.13 -15.01
C ASP A 53 8.33 -17.19 -14.84
N SER A 54 7.84 -17.01 -13.62
CA SER A 54 6.41 -17.01 -13.30
C SER A 54 5.75 -15.64 -13.42
N GLY A 55 6.52 -14.61 -13.82
CA GLY A 55 5.98 -13.28 -14.03
C GLY A 55 5.79 -12.43 -12.80
N PHE A 56 6.27 -12.85 -11.62
CA PHE A 56 6.20 -12.06 -10.39
C PHE A 56 7.26 -10.96 -10.31
N ALA A 57 8.35 -11.12 -11.03
CA ALA A 57 9.44 -10.16 -11.02
C ALA A 57 9.94 -9.89 -12.42
N THR A 58 10.39 -8.67 -12.63
CA THR A 58 11.12 -8.26 -13.81
C THR A 58 12.56 -7.98 -13.42
N VAL A 59 13.47 -8.05 -14.40
CA VAL A 59 14.87 -7.74 -14.18
C VAL A 59 15.36 -6.84 -15.28
N ARG A 60 16.17 -5.84 -14.92
CA ARG A 60 16.86 -4.99 -15.91
C ARG A 60 18.32 -4.85 -15.54
N PRO A 61 19.21 -4.76 -16.52
CA PRO A 61 20.60 -4.49 -16.24
C PRO A 61 20.82 -3.03 -15.87
N GLU A 62 21.76 -2.79 -14.96
CA GLU A 62 22.25 -1.46 -14.65
C GLU A 62 23.74 -1.57 -14.36
N GLY A 63 24.58 -1.27 -15.34
CA GLY A 63 26.02 -1.51 -15.25
C GLY A 63 26.31 -2.99 -15.12
N THR A 64 27.02 -3.36 -14.06
CA THR A 64 27.33 -4.76 -13.74
C THR A 64 26.26 -5.43 -12.87
N ARG A 65 25.25 -4.67 -12.45
CA ARG A 65 24.18 -5.16 -11.58
C ARG A 65 22.95 -5.55 -12.37
N ARG A 66 22.13 -6.39 -11.75
CA ARG A 66 20.78 -6.71 -12.22
C ARG A 66 19.81 -6.23 -11.17
N LEU A 67 18.89 -5.37 -11.56
CA LEU A 67 17.87 -4.83 -10.69
C LEU A 67 16.56 -5.56 -10.91
N TYR A 68 16.01 -6.04 -9.82
CA TYR A 68 14.73 -6.75 -9.80
C TYR A 68 13.64 -5.82 -9.29
N ALA A 69 12.47 -5.95 -9.89
CA ALA A 69 11.27 -5.22 -9.49
C ALA A 69 10.06 -6.16 -9.46
N VAL A 70 9.08 -5.87 -8.63
CA VAL A 70 7.82 -6.63 -8.63
C VAL A 70 7.02 -6.32 -9.89
N ASP A 71 6.49 -7.36 -10.51
CA ASP A 71 5.43 -7.23 -11.49
C ASP A 71 4.12 -7.54 -10.75
N PRO A 72 3.18 -6.61 -10.64
CA PRO A 72 1.96 -6.82 -9.88
C PRO A 72 0.93 -7.72 -10.57
N ALA A 73 1.11 -8.07 -11.83
CA ALA A 73 0.10 -8.81 -12.59
C ALA A 73 -0.33 -10.13 -11.92
N PRO A 74 0.59 -11.03 -11.51
CA PRO A 74 0.18 -12.26 -10.82
C PRO A 74 -0.48 -12.00 -9.47
N LEU A 75 -0.07 -10.93 -8.77
CA LEU A 75 -0.69 -10.55 -7.50
C LEU A 75 -2.14 -10.11 -7.70
N ARG A 76 -2.42 -9.42 -8.80
CA ARG A 76 -3.79 -9.04 -9.16
C ARG A 76 -4.66 -10.26 -9.44
N GLU A 77 -4.11 -11.30 -10.03
CA GLU A 77 -4.84 -12.55 -10.25
C GLU A 77 -5.25 -13.19 -8.92
N ILE A 78 -4.33 -13.22 -7.96
CA ILE A 78 -4.61 -13.72 -6.62
C ILE A 78 -5.69 -12.86 -5.95
N ASP A 79 -5.58 -11.56 -6.06
CA ASP A 79 -6.56 -10.62 -5.51
C ASP A 79 -7.96 -10.86 -6.09
N ARG A 80 -8.05 -11.08 -7.40
CA ARG A 80 -9.32 -11.42 -8.06
C ARG A 80 -9.90 -12.74 -7.56
N TRP A 81 -9.05 -13.74 -7.36
CA TRP A 81 -9.50 -15.01 -6.83
C TRP A 81 -10.03 -14.85 -5.40
N LEU A 82 -9.38 -14.03 -4.58
CA LEU A 82 -9.81 -13.75 -3.21
C LEU A 82 -11.14 -13.01 -3.15
N GLU A 83 -11.51 -12.30 -4.21
CA GLU A 83 -12.75 -11.52 -4.28
C GLU A 83 -13.97 -12.34 -3.89
N GLN A 84 -14.06 -13.58 -4.37
CA GLN A 84 -15.19 -14.49 -4.09
C GLN A 84 -15.33 -14.84 -2.61
N TYR A 85 -14.27 -14.65 -1.83
CA TYR A 85 -14.26 -14.96 -0.39
C TYR A 85 -14.40 -13.74 0.49
N ARG A 86 -14.32 -12.54 -0.07
CA ARG A 86 -14.34 -11.31 0.73
C ARG A 86 -15.60 -11.15 1.55
N ARG A 87 -16.72 -11.65 1.08
CA ARG A 87 -17.98 -11.66 1.83
C ARG A 87 -17.86 -12.37 3.18
N LEU A 88 -16.87 -13.25 3.36
CA LEU A 88 -16.68 -13.98 4.61
C LEU A 88 -16.08 -13.13 5.72
N TRP A 89 -15.34 -12.09 5.38
CA TRP A 89 -14.71 -11.20 6.36
C TRP A 89 -15.08 -9.73 6.20
N THR A 90 -15.42 -9.28 5.00
CA THR A 90 -15.77 -7.89 4.73
C THR A 90 -16.95 -7.37 5.58
N PRO A 91 -18.04 -8.14 5.82
CA PRO A 91 -19.11 -7.67 6.69
C PRO A 91 -18.66 -7.30 8.09
N ARG A 92 -17.69 -8.03 8.65
CA ARG A 92 -17.11 -7.69 9.96
C ARG A 92 -16.31 -6.40 9.91
N LEU A 93 -15.52 -6.22 8.86
CA LEU A 93 -14.74 -5.00 8.67
C LEU A 93 -15.65 -3.81 8.44
N ASP A 94 -16.72 -3.97 7.69
CA ASP A 94 -17.72 -2.93 7.44
C ASP A 94 -18.42 -2.54 8.74
N ALA A 95 -18.82 -3.51 9.55
CA ALA A 95 -19.43 -3.25 10.85
C ALA A 95 -18.48 -2.46 11.76
N LEU A 96 -17.22 -2.87 11.81
CA LEU A 96 -16.21 -2.18 12.61
C LEU A 96 -15.97 -0.75 12.11
N ALA A 97 -15.86 -0.58 10.81
CA ALA A 97 -15.70 0.73 10.20
C ALA A 97 -16.89 1.64 10.51
N THR A 98 -18.10 1.09 10.49
CA THR A 98 -19.33 1.81 10.84
C THR A 98 -19.30 2.25 12.30
N GLU A 99 -18.89 1.40 13.20
CA GLU A 99 -18.78 1.73 14.61
C GLU A 99 -17.74 2.83 14.86
N ILE A 100 -16.60 2.75 14.19
CA ILE A 100 -15.57 3.77 14.28
C ILE A 100 -16.07 5.12 13.77
N ALA A 101 -16.75 5.11 12.65
CA ALA A 101 -17.33 6.32 12.07
C ALA A 101 -18.41 6.93 12.98
N ARG A 102 -19.23 6.06 13.60
CA ARG A 102 -20.23 6.49 14.57
C ARG A 102 -19.57 7.13 15.80
N GLY A 103 -18.56 6.49 16.34
CA GLY A 103 -17.81 7.00 17.47
C GLY A 103 -17.17 8.35 17.18
N LYS A 104 -16.60 8.54 16.01
CA LYS A 104 -16.04 9.81 15.58
C LYS A 104 -17.11 10.89 15.43
N ARG A 105 -18.26 10.55 14.90
CA ARG A 105 -19.39 11.46 14.75
C ARG A 105 -19.92 11.91 16.10
N GLU A 106 -20.09 11.00 17.04
CA GLU A 106 -20.54 11.32 18.38
C GLU A 106 -19.57 12.27 19.10
N ARG A 107 -18.27 12.00 18.98
CA ARG A 107 -17.26 12.87 19.56
C ARG A 107 -17.27 14.25 18.95
N ARG A 108 -17.50 14.35 17.66
CA ARG A 108 -17.62 15.62 16.95
C ARG A 108 -18.81 16.43 17.44
N LEU A 109 -19.97 15.79 17.62
CA LEU A 109 -21.17 16.44 18.09
C LEU A 109 -21.06 16.91 19.54
N LYS A 110 -20.34 16.15 20.38
CA LYS A 110 -20.19 16.47 21.79
C LYS A 110 -19.09 17.50 22.08
N GLY A 111 -18.04 17.48 21.29
CA GLY A 111 -16.81 18.19 21.62
C GLY A 111 -16.53 19.43 20.81
N THR A 112 -17.18 19.65 19.69
CA THR A 112 -16.82 20.73 18.78
C THR A 112 -17.97 21.72 18.67
N PRO A 113 -17.81 22.94 19.14
CA PRO A 113 -18.79 23.96 18.87
C PRO A 113 -18.81 24.29 17.38
N PRO A 114 -19.97 24.68 16.88
CA PRO A 114 -20.07 25.02 15.46
C PRO A 114 -19.23 26.23 15.13
N GLU A 115 -18.50 26.14 14.08
CA GLU A 115 -17.62 27.21 13.63
C GLU A 115 -18.35 28.17 12.70
N SER A 116 -19.32 28.81 13.20
CA SER A 116 -20.08 29.72 12.37
C SER A 116 -19.67 31.18 12.42
N PRO A 117 -18.67 31.60 13.15
CA PRO A 117 -18.41 33.01 13.26
C PRO A 117 -17.77 33.67 12.05
N SER A 118 -17.25 32.94 11.15
CA SER A 118 -16.53 33.51 10.01
C SER A 118 -17.41 34.28 9.04
N SER A 119 -18.63 33.84 8.86
CA SER A 119 -19.56 34.50 7.95
C SER A 119 -20.04 35.88 8.45
N ARG A 120 -20.01 36.07 9.76
CA ARG A 120 -20.46 37.35 10.34
C ARG A 120 -19.41 38.46 10.20
N LYS A 121 -18.15 38.06 10.21
CA LYS A 121 -17.07 39.04 10.07
C LYS A 121 -17.00 39.62 8.66
N ASP A 122 -17.34 38.83 7.70
CA ASP A 122 -17.30 39.27 6.31
C ASP A 122 -18.37 40.31 6.02
N GLY A 123 -19.52 40.16 6.62
CA GLY A 123 -20.59 41.11 6.46
C GLY A 123 -20.29 42.49 7.06
N GLU A 124 -19.62 42.51 8.20
CA GLU A 124 -19.23 43.78 8.82
C GLU A 124 -18.16 44.50 8.02
N HIS A 125 -17.31 43.74 7.39
CA HIS A 125 -16.25 44.29 6.56
C HIS A 125 -16.80 44.96 5.29
N GLU A 126 -17.79 44.34 4.68
CA GLU A 126 -18.45 44.91 3.50
C GLU A 126 -19.13 46.23 3.80
N ASN A 127 -19.77 46.33 4.94
CA ASN A 127 -20.43 47.57 5.36
C ASN A 127 -19.44 48.74 5.52
N ARG A 128 -18.28 48.42 6.02
CA ARG A 128 -17.25 49.46 6.18
C ARG A 128 -16.71 49.95 4.85
N ALA A 129 -16.58 49.03 3.91
CA ALA A 129 -16.13 49.39 2.58
C ALA A 129 -17.13 50.29 1.87
N ASP A 130 -18.41 50.04 2.02
CA ASP A 130 -19.46 50.86 1.46
C ASP A 130 -19.47 52.28 2.03
N GLU A 131 -19.25 52.41 3.31
CA GLU A 131 -19.18 53.73 3.93
C GLU A 131 -18.04 54.58 3.39
N ARG A 132 -16.92 53.93 3.06
CA ARG A 132 -15.77 54.65 2.51
C ARG A 132 -16.01 55.14 1.09
N LEU A 133 -16.79 54.39 0.34
CA LEU A 133 -17.09 54.74 -1.04
C LEU A 133 -18.08 55.90 -1.17
N ARG A 134 -18.85 56.18 -0.14
CA ARG A 134 -19.83 57.25 -0.14
C ARG A 134 -19.27 58.62 0.20
N ARG A 135 -18.03 58.68 0.61
CA ARG A 135 -17.33 59.91 0.87
C ARG A 135 -16.42 60.27 -0.31
#